data_399113ab0abc42958d99213061a60dda
#
_entry.id   399113ab0abc42958d99213061a60dda
#
_cell.length_a   1.000
_cell.length_b   1.000
_cell.length_c   1.000
_cell.angle_alpha   90.00
_cell.angle_beta   90.00
_cell.angle_gamma   90.00
#
_symmetry.space_group_name_H-M   'P 1'
#
loop_
_entity.id
_entity.type
_entity.pdbx_description
1 polymer ?
#
loop_
_entity_poly.entity_id
_entity_poly.type
_entity_poly.pdbx_seq_one_letter_code
_entity_poly.pdbx_strand_id
1 'polypeptide(L)'
;MDGYAIDFQDLLGLRKLNEPGLDRRAFTDWAENQISAGNESSNLLILASLGLDKEISKDEVFRYFDGYVDEIGEVMPTERVAFILAMRLTFKKLAYAELEDDVWSELTRTFVKWY
;
A
#
# COMPACT_ATOMS: atom_id res chain seq x y z
N MET A 1 8.47 15.04 -8.19
CA MET A 1 7.84 14.25 -7.30
C MET A 1 6.52 14.68 -7.05
N ASP A 2 5.72 13.85 -7.10
CA ASP A 2 4.47 14.20 -7.07
C ASP A 2 3.78 13.45 -6.15
N GLY A 3 3.41 13.83 -5.17
CA GLY A 3 2.58 13.20 -4.29
C GLY A 3 3.26 12.83 -3.01
N TYR A 4 2.47 12.26 -2.13
CA TYR A 4 2.96 11.72 -0.89
C TYR A 4 3.66 10.42 -1.18
N ALA A 5 4.66 10.09 -0.39
CA ALA A 5 5.41 8.85 -0.55
C ALA A 5 4.70 7.74 0.22
N ILE A 6 4.38 6.66 -0.47
CA ILE A 6 3.87 5.45 0.17
C ILE A 6 5.07 4.57 0.46
N ASP A 7 5.27 4.22 1.71
CA ASP A 7 6.41 3.39 2.10
C ASP A 7 5.96 1.96 2.41
N PHE A 8 6.93 1.10 2.71
CA PHE A 8 6.67 -0.32 2.97
C PHE A 8 5.71 -0.51 4.14
N GLN A 9 5.84 0.31 5.19
CA GLN A 9 4.96 0.20 6.35
C GLN A 9 3.52 0.52 5.99
N ASP A 10 3.30 1.51 5.14
CA ASP A 10 1.96 1.85 4.65
C ASP A 10 1.35 0.65 3.93
N LEU A 11 2.15 -0.04 3.10
CA LEU A 11 1.67 -1.19 2.35
C LEU A 11 1.35 -2.36 3.26
N LEU A 12 2.14 -2.58 4.32
CA LEU A 12 1.84 -3.62 5.31
C LEU A 12 0.47 -3.37 5.94
N GLY A 13 0.19 -2.13 6.28
CA GLY A 13 -1.11 -1.75 6.84
C GLY A 13 -2.24 -2.02 5.86
N LEU A 14 -2.10 -1.59 4.62
CA LEU A 14 -3.11 -1.81 3.58
C LEU A 14 -3.33 -3.29 3.33
N ARG A 15 -2.24 -4.06 3.30
CA ARG A 15 -2.33 -5.50 3.09
C ARG A 15 -3.10 -6.18 4.21
N LYS A 16 -2.81 -5.82 5.45
CA LYS A 16 -3.45 -6.43 6.61
C LYS A 16 -4.95 -6.12 6.65
N LEU A 17 -5.31 -4.88 6.39
CA LEU A 17 -6.72 -4.47 6.42
C LEU A 17 -7.51 -5.04 5.25
N ASN A 18 -6.87 -5.19 4.11
CA ASN A 18 -7.49 -5.79 2.92
C ASN A 18 -8.86 -5.20 2.60
N GLU A 19 -8.94 -3.89 2.52
CA GLU A 19 -10.18 -3.18 2.29
C GLU A 19 -10.68 -3.31 0.86
N PRO A 20 -12.03 -3.34 0.64
CA PRO A 20 -12.55 -3.22 -0.70
C PRO A 20 -12.10 -1.89 -1.30
N GLY A 21 -11.70 -1.88 -2.55
CA GLY A 21 -11.19 -0.66 -3.18
C GLY A 21 -9.74 -0.37 -2.89
N LEU A 22 -9.02 -1.34 -2.29
CA LEU A 22 -7.59 -1.21 -2.05
C LEU A 22 -6.88 -0.85 -3.35
N ASP A 23 -5.97 0.11 -3.27
CA ASP A 23 -5.20 0.55 -4.42
C ASP A 23 -4.06 -0.42 -4.72
N ARG A 24 -4.31 -1.31 -5.68
CA ARG A 24 -3.33 -2.34 -6.07
C ARG A 24 -2.10 -1.73 -6.70
N ARG A 25 -2.28 -0.62 -7.40
CA ARG A 25 -1.16 0.04 -8.08
C ARG A 25 -0.16 0.64 -7.11
N ALA A 26 -0.61 0.97 -5.89
CA ALA A 26 0.32 1.42 -4.86
C ALA A 26 1.40 0.36 -4.59
N PHE A 27 1.02 -0.92 -4.62
CA PHE A 27 1.96 -2.02 -4.40
C PHE A 27 2.91 -2.18 -5.60
N THR A 28 2.37 -2.16 -6.80
CA THR A 28 3.19 -2.37 -8.00
C THR A 28 4.13 -1.19 -8.24
N ASP A 29 3.68 0.03 -8.00
CA ASP A 29 4.51 1.21 -8.16
C ASP A 29 5.62 1.24 -7.12
N TRP A 30 5.30 0.87 -5.87
CA TRP A 30 6.32 0.77 -4.84
C TRP A 30 7.39 -0.26 -5.21
N ALA A 31 6.96 -1.42 -5.72
CA ALA A 31 7.89 -2.47 -6.13
C ALA A 31 8.79 -1.98 -7.27
N GLU A 32 8.23 -1.27 -8.23
CA GLU A 32 9.00 -0.71 -9.34
C GLU A 32 10.08 0.24 -8.82
N ASN A 33 9.72 1.07 -7.84
CA ASN A 33 10.68 1.99 -7.24
C ASN A 33 11.80 1.25 -6.52
N GLN A 34 11.47 0.13 -5.86
CA GLN A 34 12.48 -0.69 -5.19
C GLN A 34 13.45 -1.32 -6.19
N ILE A 35 12.93 -1.81 -7.31
CA ILE A 35 13.78 -2.38 -8.37
C ILE A 35 14.71 -1.29 -8.93
N SER A 36 14.16 -0.11 -9.18
CA SER A 36 14.93 1.01 -9.68
C SER A 36 16.03 1.44 -8.71
N ALA A 37 15.79 1.23 -7.42
CA ALA A 37 16.78 1.57 -6.38
C ALA A 37 17.82 0.47 -6.19
N GLY A 38 17.75 -0.62 -6.95
CA GLY A 38 18.76 -1.67 -6.90
C GLY A 38 18.36 -2.94 -6.16
N ASN A 39 17.11 -3.04 -5.72
CA ASN A 39 16.66 -4.26 -5.07
C ASN A 39 16.52 -5.37 -6.10
N GLU A 40 17.08 -6.55 -5.81
CA GLU A 40 17.12 -7.66 -6.77
C GLU A 40 16.16 -8.79 -6.41
N SER A 41 15.19 -8.55 -5.55
CA SER A 41 14.22 -9.56 -5.17
C SER A 41 13.37 -10.01 -6.35
N SER A 42 13.29 -11.33 -6.56
CA SER A 42 12.43 -11.88 -7.60
C SER A 42 10.96 -11.58 -7.31
N ASN A 43 10.56 -11.60 -6.05
CA ASN A 43 9.19 -11.27 -5.67
C ASN A 43 8.84 -9.84 -6.06
N LEU A 44 9.75 -8.90 -5.81
CA LEU A 44 9.53 -7.51 -6.19
C LEU A 44 9.51 -7.32 -7.69
N LEU A 45 10.37 -8.04 -8.40
CA LEU A 45 10.41 -7.94 -9.86
C LEU A 45 9.07 -8.38 -10.46
N ILE A 46 8.53 -9.50 -9.99
CA ILE A 46 7.24 -9.99 -10.47
C ILE A 46 6.12 -9.02 -10.05
N LEU A 47 6.15 -8.58 -8.81
CA LEU A 47 5.15 -7.63 -8.32
C LEU A 47 5.14 -6.36 -9.18
N ALA A 48 6.31 -5.81 -9.48
CA ALA A 48 6.41 -4.62 -10.33
C ALA A 48 5.82 -4.89 -11.72
N SER A 49 6.09 -6.08 -12.28
CA SER A 49 5.61 -6.42 -13.61
C SER A 49 4.09 -6.51 -13.69
N LEU A 50 3.42 -6.81 -12.58
CA LEU A 50 1.96 -6.85 -12.54
C LEU A 50 1.35 -5.48 -12.84
N GLY A 51 2.10 -4.41 -12.61
CA GLY A 51 1.64 -3.06 -12.92
C GLY A 51 1.46 -2.80 -14.41
N LEU A 52 1.98 -3.68 -15.26
CA LEU A 52 1.83 -3.57 -16.72
C LEU A 52 0.49 -4.14 -17.19
N ASP A 53 -0.20 -4.88 -16.34
CA ASP A 53 -1.47 -5.51 -16.70
C ASP A 53 -2.59 -4.48 -16.72
N LYS A 54 -3.55 -4.67 -17.63
CA LYS A 54 -4.73 -3.82 -17.69
C LYS A 54 -5.52 -3.91 -16.41
N GLU A 55 -5.70 -5.12 -15.92
CA GLU A 55 -6.37 -5.37 -14.67
C GLU A 55 -5.40 -6.07 -13.74
N ILE A 56 -5.07 -5.40 -12.65
CA ILE A 56 -4.11 -5.95 -11.69
C ILE A 56 -4.86 -6.87 -10.73
N SER A 57 -4.45 -8.14 -10.68
CA SER A 57 -5.07 -9.12 -9.79
C SER A 57 -4.63 -8.88 -8.35
N LYS A 58 -5.60 -8.67 -7.46
CA LYS A 58 -5.31 -8.49 -6.04
C LYS A 58 -4.64 -9.73 -5.44
N ASP A 59 -5.11 -10.91 -5.86
CA ASP A 59 -4.53 -12.15 -5.35
C ASP A 59 -3.07 -12.29 -5.72
N GLU A 60 -2.70 -11.92 -6.95
CA GLU A 60 -1.31 -11.99 -7.37
C GLU A 60 -0.46 -10.93 -6.68
N VAL A 61 -0.99 -9.71 -6.53
CA VAL A 61 -0.30 -8.65 -5.81
C VAL A 61 0.04 -9.12 -4.40
N PHE A 62 -0.96 -9.68 -3.70
CA PHE A 62 -0.74 -10.13 -2.32
C PHE A 62 0.21 -11.31 -2.25
N ARG A 63 0.13 -12.20 -3.23
CA ARG A 63 1.02 -13.36 -3.28
C ARG A 63 2.49 -12.95 -3.31
N TYR A 64 2.84 -12.04 -4.18
CA TYR A 64 4.23 -11.63 -4.33
C TYR A 64 4.66 -10.62 -3.29
N PHE A 65 3.74 -9.80 -2.81
CA PHE A 65 4.03 -8.92 -1.68
C PHE A 65 4.30 -9.73 -0.42
N ASP A 66 3.44 -10.71 -0.13
CA ASP A 66 3.62 -11.59 1.03
C ASP A 66 4.92 -12.38 0.92
N GLY A 67 5.24 -12.84 -0.30
CA GLY A 67 6.50 -13.53 -0.54
C GLY A 67 7.70 -12.68 -0.19
N TYR A 68 7.64 -11.39 -0.52
CA TYR A 68 8.71 -10.47 -0.17
C TYR A 68 8.77 -10.23 1.34
N VAL A 69 7.62 -10.10 2.00
CA VAL A 69 7.57 -9.94 3.46
C VAL A 69 8.25 -11.11 4.15
N ASP A 70 7.95 -12.34 3.69
CA ASP A 70 8.62 -13.53 4.21
C ASP A 70 10.11 -13.54 3.92
N GLU A 71 10.47 -13.12 2.71
CA GLU A 71 11.85 -13.10 2.26
C GLU A 71 12.74 -12.25 3.18
N ILE A 72 12.23 -11.10 3.62
CA ILE A 72 13.01 -10.20 4.47
C ILE A 72 12.78 -10.45 5.96
N GLY A 73 11.95 -11.45 6.30
CA GLY A 73 11.70 -11.78 7.69
C GLY A 73 10.84 -10.78 8.45
N GLU A 74 10.06 -9.99 7.72
CA GLU A 74 9.19 -9.01 8.35
C GLU A 74 7.91 -9.68 8.84
N VAL A 75 7.31 -9.12 9.90
CA VAL A 75 6.10 -9.67 10.49
C VAL A 75 4.92 -8.77 10.12
N MET A 76 3.81 -9.40 9.73
CA MET A 76 2.60 -8.68 9.39
C MET A 76 2.06 -7.96 10.64
N PRO A 77 1.64 -6.69 10.53
CA PRO A 77 1.14 -5.95 11.70
C PRO A 77 -0.18 -6.50 12.20
N THR A 78 -0.48 -6.20 13.46
CA THR A 78 -1.81 -6.49 14.00
C THR A 78 -2.83 -5.54 13.37
N GLU A 79 -4.11 -5.84 13.54
CA GLU A 79 -5.15 -4.96 13.00
C GLU A 79 -5.06 -3.56 13.58
N ARG A 80 -4.76 -3.45 14.87
CA ARG A 80 -4.62 -2.13 15.51
C ARG A 80 -3.49 -1.32 14.88
N VAL A 81 -2.33 -1.94 14.70
CA VAL A 81 -1.20 -1.26 14.08
C VAL A 81 -1.52 -0.94 12.63
N ALA A 82 -2.17 -1.86 11.93
CA ALA A 82 -2.56 -1.64 10.53
C ALA A 82 -3.51 -0.44 10.41
N PHE A 83 -4.43 -0.29 11.35
CA PHE A 83 -5.33 0.85 11.37
C PHE A 83 -4.56 2.16 11.55
N ILE A 84 -3.60 2.16 12.47
CA ILE A 84 -2.76 3.34 12.71
C ILE A 84 -1.98 3.70 11.44
N LEU A 85 -1.44 2.70 10.76
CA LEU A 85 -0.71 2.91 9.51
C LEU A 85 -1.64 3.48 8.42
N ALA A 86 -2.86 2.98 8.34
CA ALA A 86 -3.83 3.48 7.37
C ALA A 86 -4.22 4.93 7.68
N MET A 87 -4.35 5.26 8.95
CA MET A 87 -4.61 6.64 9.37
C MET A 87 -3.45 7.54 8.99
N ARG A 88 -2.23 7.08 9.21
CA ARG A 88 -1.04 7.84 8.82
C ARG A 88 -1.06 8.13 7.32
N LEU A 89 -1.39 7.12 6.52
CA LEU A 89 -1.46 7.30 5.08
C LEU A 89 -2.56 8.28 4.68
N THR A 90 -3.71 8.19 5.33
CA THR A 90 -4.81 9.12 5.08
C THR A 90 -4.39 10.56 5.39
N PHE A 91 -3.66 10.76 6.49
CA PHE A 91 -3.16 12.10 6.82
C PHE A 91 -2.13 12.60 5.81
N LYS A 92 -1.29 11.70 5.28
CA LYS A 92 -0.36 12.06 4.21
C LYS A 92 -1.12 12.56 2.98
N LYS A 93 -2.18 11.84 2.60
CA LYS A 93 -3.02 12.22 1.46
C LYS A 93 -3.69 13.58 1.71
N LEU A 94 -4.18 13.77 2.93
CA LEU A 94 -4.85 14.99 3.31
C LEU A 94 -3.92 16.19 3.21
N ALA A 95 -2.73 16.07 3.76
CA ALA A 95 -1.74 17.13 3.72
C ALA A 95 -1.34 17.45 2.29
N TYR A 96 -1.20 16.43 1.46
CA TYR A 96 -0.83 16.64 0.07
C TYR A 96 -1.94 17.30 -0.74
N ALA A 97 -3.18 16.89 -0.49
CA ALA A 97 -4.33 17.37 -1.26
C ALA A 97 -4.91 18.69 -0.74
N GLU A 98 -4.34 19.26 0.30
CA GLU A 98 -4.78 20.51 0.90
C GLU A 98 -6.26 20.49 1.31
N LEU A 99 -6.70 19.37 1.88
CA LEU A 99 -8.03 19.20 2.44
C LEU A 99 -9.16 19.23 1.40
N GLU A 100 -8.94 18.61 0.26
CA GLU A 100 -10.00 18.47 -0.72
C GLU A 100 -11.15 17.62 -0.19
N ASP A 101 -12.36 17.87 -0.69
CA ASP A 101 -13.57 17.18 -0.22
C ASP A 101 -13.46 15.66 -0.26
N ASP A 102 -12.88 15.11 -1.33
CA ASP A 102 -12.74 13.66 -1.46
C ASP A 102 -11.87 13.09 -0.34
N VAL A 103 -10.83 13.83 0.03
CA VAL A 103 -9.94 13.38 1.10
C VAL A 103 -10.66 13.41 2.44
N TRP A 104 -11.48 14.44 2.67
CA TRP A 104 -12.29 14.49 3.87
C TRP A 104 -13.28 13.35 3.95
N SER A 105 -13.92 13.01 2.83
CA SER A 105 -14.85 11.89 2.78
C SER A 105 -14.13 10.59 3.09
N GLU A 106 -12.93 10.40 2.55
CA GLU A 106 -12.12 9.22 2.80
C GLU A 106 -11.74 9.11 4.27
N LEU A 107 -11.33 10.22 4.87
CA LEU A 107 -10.96 10.26 6.28
C LEU A 107 -12.14 9.88 7.16
N THR A 108 -13.32 10.48 6.90
CA THR A 108 -14.53 10.21 7.66
C THR A 108 -14.91 8.74 7.57
N ARG A 109 -14.85 8.18 6.37
CA ARG A 109 -15.16 6.77 6.17
C ARG A 109 -14.22 5.86 6.95
N THR A 110 -12.94 6.21 6.98
CA THR A 110 -11.95 5.44 7.71
C THR A 110 -12.24 5.44 9.20
N PHE A 111 -12.57 6.60 9.75
CA PHE A 111 -12.93 6.69 11.16
C PHE A 111 -14.18 5.89 11.49
N VAL A 112 -15.23 6.06 10.69
CA VAL A 112 -16.48 5.36 10.94
C VAL A 112 -16.29 3.85 10.88
N LYS A 113 -15.48 3.38 9.97
CA LYS A 113 -15.26 1.96 9.80
C LYS A 113 -14.57 1.32 10.99
N TRP A 114 -13.63 2.01 11.60
CA TRP A 114 -12.79 1.41 12.65
C TRP A 114 -13.14 1.87 14.06
N TYR A 115 -14.08 2.77 14.15
CA TYR A 115 -14.59 3.20 15.44
C TYR A 115 -15.90 2.51 15.71
#